data_593415fefc47342b0b5d6917921844da
#
_entry.id   593415fefc47342b0b5d6917921844da
#
_cell.length_a   1.000
_cell.length_b   1.000
_cell.length_c   1.000
_cell.angle_alpha   90.00
_cell.angle_beta   90.00
_cell.angle_gamma   90.00
#
_symmetry.space_group_name_H-M   'P 1'
#
loop_
_entity.id
_entity.type
_entity.pdbx_description
1 polymer ?
#
loop_
_entity_poly.entity_id
_entity_poly.type
_entity_poly.pdbx_seq_one_letter_code
_entity_poly.pdbx_strand_id
1 'polypeptide(L)'
;MVNQFVAVIPAAGIGERFEDITPKQYIDINGKTVIERSVEHILNHPSCLELVVCLSSNDSWFRDIVMFQNPKVKTIIGGNTRGESVDNGVKFFEER
;
A
#
# COMPACT_ATOMS: atom_id res chain seq x y z
N MET A 1 4.48 -7.11 27.43
CA MET A 1 3.97 -7.84 26.26
C MET A 1 3.80 -6.91 25.08
N VAL A 2 4.30 -7.31 23.94
CA VAL A 2 4.22 -6.48 22.74
C VAL A 2 2.91 -6.78 22.00
N ASN A 3 2.09 -5.74 21.76
CA ASN A 3 0.88 -5.91 20.97
C ASN A 3 1.25 -5.94 19.49
N GLN A 4 0.76 -6.94 18.79
CA GLN A 4 1.00 -7.09 17.37
C GLN A 4 -0.16 -6.51 16.58
N PHE A 5 0.12 -6.04 15.35
CA PHE A 5 -0.91 -5.44 14.51
C PHE A 5 -0.72 -5.81 13.05
N VAL A 6 -1.79 -5.64 12.29
CA VAL A 6 -1.75 -5.67 10.84
C VAL A 6 -2.12 -4.27 10.35
N ALA A 7 -1.62 -3.88 9.21
CA ALA A 7 -1.83 -2.54 8.69
C ALA A 7 -2.49 -2.56 7.32
N VAL A 8 -3.29 -1.54 7.05
CA VAL A 8 -3.95 -1.35 5.75
C VAL A 8 -3.54 0.01 5.22
N ILE A 9 -2.95 0.03 4.02
CA ILE A 9 -2.59 1.28 3.35
C ILE A 9 -3.49 1.46 2.14
N PRO A 10 -4.43 2.44 2.18
CA PRO A 10 -5.27 2.72 1.01
C PRO A 10 -4.49 3.55 0.00
N ALA A 11 -4.12 2.94 -1.11
CA ALA A 11 -3.33 3.58 -2.16
C ALA A 11 -3.98 3.44 -3.54
N ALA A 12 -5.30 3.30 -3.58
CA ALA A 12 -6.01 3.11 -4.84
C ALA A 12 -6.34 4.40 -5.58
N GLY A 13 -6.12 5.57 -4.96
CA GLY A 13 -6.49 6.84 -5.54
C GLY A 13 -5.42 7.44 -6.44
N ILE A 14 -5.02 6.75 -7.49
CA ILE A 14 -4.10 7.33 -8.46
C ILE A 14 -4.90 8.23 -9.41
N GLY A 15 -4.33 9.39 -9.74
CA GLY A 15 -5.04 10.40 -10.50
C GLY A 15 -5.25 10.03 -11.95
N GLU A 16 -6.44 9.61 -12.28
CA GLU A 16 -6.78 9.23 -13.64
C GLU A 16 -6.75 10.39 -14.63
N ARG A 17 -7.00 11.59 -14.16
CA ARG A 17 -7.05 12.78 -14.99
C ARG A 17 -5.68 13.31 -15.41
N PHE A 18 -4.61 12.69 -14.93
CA PHE A 18 -3.23 13.08 -15.25
C PHE A 18 -2.51 11.87 -15.83
N GLU A 19 -2.96 11.44 -16.97
CA GLU A 19 -2.49 10.20 -17.60
C GLU A 19 -0.97 10.06 -17.75
N ASP A 20 -0.32 11.17 -18.05
CA ASP A 20 1.12 11.15 -18.30
C ASP A 20 1.95 11.53 -17.09
N ILE A 21 1.31 11.69 -15.94
CA ILE A 21 1.98 12.14 -14.72
C ILE A 21 2.05 11.00 -13.73
N THR A 22 3.24 10.76 -13.20
CA THR A 22 3.43 9.77 -12.16
C THR A 22 2.57 10.13 -10.95
N PRO A 23 1.76 9.19 -10.44
CA PRO A 23 0.96 9.44 -9.24
C PRO A 23 1.84 9.89 -8.09
N LYS A 24 1.30 10.74 -7.22
CA LYS A 24 2.06 11.33 -6.12
C LYS A 24 2.77 10.28 -5.26
N GLN A 25 2.13 9.17 -5.02
CA GLN A 25 2.69 8.11 -4.16
C GLN A 25 3.92 7.44 -4.79
N TYR A 26 4.12 7.59 -6.10
CA TYR A 26 5.25 7.01 -6.80
C TYR A 26 6.31 8.03 -7.19
N ILE A 27 6.18 9.26 -6.75
CA ILE A 27 7.20 10.28 -6.98
C ILE A 27 8.41 9.93 -6.12
N ASP A 28 9.57 9.89 -6.76
CA ASP A 28 10.83 9.59 -6.10
C ASP A 28 11.34 10.82 -5.36
N ILE A 29 11.61 10.67 -4.08
CA ILE A 29 12.19 11.74 -3.27
C ILE A 29 13.41 11.16 -2.58
N ASN A 30 14.58 11.63 -3.02
CA ASN A 30 15.86 11.19 -2.45
C ASN A 30 16.03 9.66 -2.51
N GLY A 31 15.69 9.07 -3.65
CA GLY A 31 15.94 7.66 -3.91
C GLY A 31 14.84 6.70 -3.51
N LYS A 32 13.77 7.21 -2.91
CA LYS A 32 12.60 6.37 -2.57
C LYS A 32 11.32 7.08 -2.89
N THR A 33 10.32 6.32 -3.32
CA THR A 33 8.99 6.88 -3.59
C THR A 33 8.26 7.16 -2.28
N VAL A 34 7.24 7.99 -2.36
CA VAL A 34 6.42 8.32 -1.18
C VAL A 34 5.82 7.05 -0.59
N ILE A 35 5.29 6.15 -1.45
CA ILE A 35 4.68 4.92 -0.95
C ILE A 35 5.71 3.99 -0.30
N GLU A 36 6.93 3.94 -0.82
CA GLU A 36 7.98 3.14 -0.21
C GLU A 36 8.29 3.62 1.21
N ARG A 37 8.33 4.94 1.41
CA ARG A 37 8.61 5.50 2.72
C ARG A 37 7.51 5.17 3.71
N SER A 38 6.26 5.21 3.26
CA SER A 38 5.12 4.85 4.11
C SER A 38 5.16 3.38 4.51
N VAL A 39 5.40 2.51 3.53
CA VAL A 39 5.49 1.07 3.78
C VAL A 39 6.66 0.74 4.69
N GLU A 40 7.81 1.32 4.42
CA GLU A 40 9.02 1.09 5.21
C GLU A 40 8.82 1.50 6.67
N HIS A 41 8.19 2.65 6.88
CA HIS A 41 7.94 3.16 8.22
C HIS A 41 7.13 2.15 9.05
N ILE A 42 6.12 1.56 8.42
CA ILE A 42 5.26 0.60 9.09
C ILE A 42 5.96 -0.75 9.26
N LEU A 43 6.64 -1.22 8.22
CA LEU A 43 7.35 -2.51 8.27
C LEU A 43 8.46 -2.54 9.32
N ASN A 44 9.08 -1.40 9.57
CA ASN A 44 10.16 -1.34 10.55
C ASN A 44 9.65 -1.40 11.98
N HIS A 45 8.34 -1.33 12.18
CA HIS A 45 7.79 -1.45 13.50
C HIS A 45 7.84 -2.93 13.93
N PRO A 46 8.43 -3.24 15.08
CA PRO A 46 8.63 -4.65 15.47
C PRO A 46 7.33 -5.41 15.69
N SER A 47 6.23 -4.71 15.93
CA SER A 47 4.94 -5.35 16.18
C SER A 47 4.11 -5.56 14.91
N CYS A 48 4.60 -5.12 13.74
CA CYS A 48 3.86 -5.29 12.50
C CYS A 48 3.96 -6.74 12.02
N LEU A 49 2.84 -7.43 11.99
CA LEU A 49 2.77 -8.79 11.50
C LEU A 49 2.68 -8.85 9.99
N GLU A 50 1.83 -8.01 9.43
CA GLU A 50 1.54 -8.03 8.02
C GLU A 50 0.93 -6.70 7.59
N LEU A 51 1.06 -6.39 6.32
CA LEU A 51 0.64 -5.13 5.76
C LEU A 51 -0.04 -5.40 4.42
N VAL A 52 -1.21 -4.83 4.20
CA VAL A 52 -1.87 -4.91 2.90
C VAL A 52 -1.93 -3.52 2.29
N VAL A 53 -1.54 -3.42 1.02
CA VAL A 53 -1.60 -2.18 0.25
C VAL A 53 -2.73 -2.32 -0.75
N CYS A 54 -3.71 -1.42 -0.68
CA CYS A 54 -4.87 -1.44 -1.57
C CYS A 54 -4.57 -0.56 -2.77
N LEU A 55 -4.41 -1.16 -3.94
CA LEU A 55 -3.99 -0.48 -5.15
C LEU A 55 -5.13 -0.33 -6.14
N SER A 56 -5.02 0.66 -7.02
CA SER A 56 -5.96 0.79 -8.14
C SER A 56 -5.73 -0.37 -9.10
N SER A 57 -6.80 -0.82 -9.77
CA SER A 57 -6.69 -1.86 -10.79
C SER A 57 -5.80 -1.39 -11.97
N ASN A 58 -5.63 -0.08 -12.12
CA ASN A 58 -4.80 0.50 -13.18
C ASN A 58 -3.37 0.75 -12.74
N ASP A 59 -3.03 0.41 -11.51
CA ASP A 59 -1.69 0.66 -10.97
C ASP A 59 -0.71 -0.38 -11.50
N SER A 60 0.28 0.08 -12.24
CA SER A 60 1.36 -0.79 -12.70
C SER A 60 2.70 -0.41 -12.08
N TRP A 61 2.76 0.69 -11.37
CA TRP A 61 4.00 1.18 -10.77
C TRP A 61 4.51 0.29 -9.64
N PHE A 62 3.60 -0.36 -8.91
CA PHE A 62 3.99 -1.16 -7.75
C PHE A 62 4.92 -2.33 -8.12
N ARG A 63 4.86 -2.76 -9.37
CA ARG A 63 5.66 -3.90 -9.83
C ARG A 63 7.16 -3.62 -9.76
N ASP A 64 7.54 -2.36 -9.86
CA ASP A 64 8.95 -1.97 -9.82
C ASP A 64 9.44 -1.68 -8.41
N ILE A 65 8.57 -1.83 -7.42
CA ILE A 65 8.92 -1.56 -6.02
C ILE A 65 9.36 -2.85 -5.35
N VAL A 66 10.66 -2.99 -5.14
CA VAL A 66 11.24 -4.20 -4.56
C VAL A 66 10.66 -4.51 -3.17
N MET A 67 10.37 -3.46 -2.42
CA MET A 67 9.81 -3.61 -1.07
C MET A 67 8.50 -4.39 -1.06
N PHE A 68 7.73 -4.34 -2.15
CA PHE A 68 6.46 -5.07 -2.24
C PHE A 68 6.65 -6.57 -2.41
N GLN A 69 7.87 -7.03 -2.59
CA GLN A 69 8.19 -8.45 -2.64
C GLN A 69 8.42 -9.04 -1.24
N ASN A 70 8.44 -8.19 -0.23
CA ASN A 70 8.58 -8.64 1.15
C ASN A 70 7.37 -9.51 1.51
N PRO A 71 7.58 -10.71 2.12
CA PRO A 71 6.47 -11.61 2.46
C PRO A 71 5.41 -10.99 3.37
N LYS A 72 5.76 -9.97 4.13
CA LYS A 72 4.80 -9.28 4.99
C LYS A 72 3.91 -8.31 4.24
N VAL A 73 4.26 -7.96 2.99
CA VAL A 73 3.51 -6.99 2.20
C VAL A 73 2.60 -7.73 1.22
N LYS A 74 1.31 -7.50 1.35
CA LYS A 74 0.31 -8.04 0.43
C LYS A 74 -0.32 -6.90 -0.35
N THR A 75 -0.72 -7.16 -1.57
CA THR A 75 -1.41 -6.16 -2.39
C THR A 75 -2.77 -6.69 -2.79
N ILE A 76 -3.75 -5.81 -2.77
CA ILE A 76 -5.12 -6.13 -3.22
C ILE A 76 -5.64 -4.95 -4.03
N ILE A 77 -6.71 -5.16 -4.74
CA ILE A 77 -7.39 -4.08 -5.46
C ILE A 77 -8.25 -3.32 -4.47
N GLY A 78 -8.07 -2.01 -4.40
CA GLY A 78 -8.87 -1.15 -3.54
C GLY A 78 -10.20 -0.78 -4.17
N GLY A 79 -10.98 0.00 -3.43
CA GLY A 79 -12.28 0.47 -3.90
C GLY A 79 -12.18 1.82 -4.59
N ASN A 80 -13.34 2.38 -4.91
CA ASN A 80 -13.43 3.68 -5.60
C ASN A 80 -13.18 4.86 -4.67
N THR A 81 -13.28 4.65 -3.38
CA THR A 81 -13.01 5.68 -2.37
C THR A 81 -11.99 5.15 -1.39
N ARG A 82 -11.42 6.07 -0.60
CA ARG A 82 -10.49 5.70 0.45
C ARG A 82 -11.15 4.76 1.46
N GLY A 83 -12.41 5.07 1.81
CA GLY A 83 -13.16 4.23 2.75
C GLY A 83 -13.38 2.83 2.25
N GLU A 84 -13.71 2.69 0.96
CA GLU A 84 -13.89 1.37 0.36
C GLU A 84 -12.57 0.59 0.34
N SER A 85 -11.46 1.28 0.06
CA SER A 85 -10.15 0.63 0.05
C SER A 85 -9.78 0.12 1.44
N VAL A 86 -10.02 0.90 2.48
CA VAL A 86 -9.77 0.48 3.85
C VAL A 86 -10.65 -0.72 4.20
N ASP A 87 -11.93 -0.68 3.81
CA ASP A 87 -12.85 -1.77 4.07
C ASP A 87 -12.39 -3.06 3.40
N ASN A 88 -11.93 -2.97 2.15
CA ASN A 88 -11.40 -4.13 1.42
C ASN A 88 -10.17 -4.71 2.12
N GLY A 89 -9.31 -3.85 2.64
CA GLY A 89 -8.14 -4.29 3.38
C GLY A 89 -8.50 -5.00 4.67
N VAL A 90 -9.48 -4.48 5.39
CA VAL A 90 -9.95 -5.10 6.63
C VAL A 90 -10.54 -6.47 6.31
N LYS A 91 -11.36 -6.57 5.27
CA LYS A 91 -11.95 -7.84 4.86
C LYS A 91 -10.88 -8.87 4.47
N PHE A 92 -9.81 -8.41 3.83
CA PHE A 92 -8.70 -9.28 3.46
C PHE A 92 -8.17 -10.03 4.69
N PHE A 93 -7.99 -9.32 5.79
CA PHE A 93 -7.48 -9.94 7.01
C PHE A 93 -8.54 -10.78 7.72
N GLU A 94 -9.80 -10.38 7.65
CA GLU A 94 -10.88 -11.11 8.30
C GLU A 94 -11.16 -12.47 7.66
N GLU A 95 -10.90 -12.57 6.35
CA GLU A 95 -11.19 -13.80 5.60
C GLU A 95 -10.05 -14.81 5.60
N ARG A 96 -9.04 -14.58 6.38
CA ARG A 96 -7.84 -15.45 6.42
C ARG A 96 -7.84 -16.39 7.59
#